data_156812a8fd6c05aec26c419b160dd5f5
#
_entry.id   156812a8fd6c05aec26c419b160dd5f5
#
_cell.length_a   1.000
_cell.length_b   1.000
_cell.length_c   1.000
_cell.angle_alpha   90.00
_cell.angle_beta   90.00
_cell.angle_gamma   90.00
#
_symmetry.space_group_name_H-M   'P 1'
#
loop_
_entity.id
_entity.type
_entity.pdbx_description
1 polymer ?
#
loop_
_entity_poly.entity_id
_entity_poly.type
_entity_poly.pdbx_seq_one_letter_code
_entity_poly.pdbx_strand_id
1 'polypeptide(L)'
;LERRRHRQHVINPVLSTIKSKYPLEYDIAIFFADRFKNLSGISLSEDEISLFAIHFIRAMETNLGRTEQRVGLINPYGKQIKELMVKRLGDMGECRFQIAYTWSVFDYPHEMPKDILAVLTTVPLPVQPADVPVILCRNFLNYHEKEKLLTVVRDSEVNSIRTYFRTLFKPSLFFTDMEFDSRRSAVAFLCGKLREQGYVGPGFLESVMQRESIAPTAFEPGFAFAHAMENNAKRTAVCVCVLKNKLPWGE
;
A
#
# COMPACT_ATOMS: atom_id res chain seq x y z
N LEU A 1 28.62 12.28 -5.79
CA LEU A 1 29.77 12.94 -5.12
C LEU A 1 30.42 14.02 -5.99
N GLU A 2 30.69 13.78 -7.27
CA GLU A 2 31.32 14.77 -8.17
C GLU A 2 30.46 16.03 -8.37
N ARG A 3 29.14 15.89 -8.55
CA ARG A 3 28.22 17.03 -8.75
C ARG A 3 28.22 17.99 -7.56
N ARG A 4 28.37 17.53 -6.31
CA ARG A 4 28.48 18.38 -5.13
C ARG A 4 29.81 19.13 -5.06
N ARG A 5 30.90 18.53 -5.57
CA ARG A 5 32.18 19.24 -5.71
C ARG A 5 32.05 20.46 -6.62
N HIS A 6 31.10 20.44 -7.56
CA HIS A 6 30.85 21.52 -8.51
C HIS A 6 29.62 22.41 -8.13
N ARG A 7 29.10 22.30 -6.88
CA ARG A 7 27.92 23.09 -6.39
C ARG A 7 26.69 23.04 -7.29
N GLN A 8 26.48 21.96 -8.03
CA GLN A 8 25.31 21.77 -8.88
C GLN A 8 24.12 21.32 -8.00
N HIS A 9 23.12 22.19 -7.84
CA HIS A 9 21.83 21.81 -7.24
C HIS A 9 21.05 20.99 -8.25
N VAL A 10 20.59 19.82 -7.79
CA VAL A 10 19.66 19.01 -8.57
C VAL A 10 18.27 19.45 -8.19
N ILE A 11 17.45 19.82 -9.17
CA ILE A 11 16.02 20.09 -9.00
C ILE A 11 15.27 18.92 -9.63
N ASN A 12 14.36 18.31 -8.89
CA ASN A 12 13.50 17.25 -9.41
C ASN A 12 12.07 17.79 -9.64
N PRO A 13 11.67 18.04 -10.89
CA PRO A 13 10.37 18.62 -11.20
C PRO A 13 9.19 17.70 -10.83
N VAL A 14 9.43 16.43 -10.53
CA VAL A 14 8.40 15.46 -10.13
C VAL A 14 8.39 15.15 -8.63
N LEU A 15 9.09 15.93 -7.82
CA LEU A 15 9.16 15.74 -6.36
C LEU A 15 7.77 15.66 -5.73
N SER A 16 6.88 16.62 -6.01
CA SER A 16 5.51 16.65 -5.48
C SER A 16 4.70 15.42 -5.90
N THR A 17 4.87 14.97 -7.13
CA THR A 17 4.22 13.77 -7.66
C THR A 17 4.72 12.52 -6.94
N ILE A 18 6.02 12.41 -6.69
CA ILE A 18 6.60 11.27 -5.95
C ILE A 18 6.06 11.24 -4.53
N LYS A 19 6.09 12.38 -3.83
CA LYS A 19 5.55 12.48 -2.46
C LYS A 19 4.08 12.07 -2.38
N SER A 20 3.25 12.50 -3.34
CA SER A 20 1.80 12.24 -3.31
C SER A 20 1.40 10.85 -3.78
N LYS A 21 2.07 10.30 -4.80
CA LYS A 21 1.70 9.02 -5.41
C LYS A 21 2.47 7.82 -4.86
N TYR A 22 3.67 8.04 -4.35
CA TYR A 22 4.60 7.01 -3.89
C TYR A 22 5.15 7.32 -2.49
N PRO A 23 4.27 7.57 -1.51
CA PRO A 23 4.69 8.04 -0.17
C PRO A 23 5.56 7.00 0.56
N LEU A 24 5.31 5.70 0.37
CA LEU A 24 6.09 4.63 1.00
C LEU A 24 7.52 4.60 0.46
N GLU A 25 7.68 4.65 -0.86
CA GLU A 25 9.00 4.60 -1.52
C GLU A 25 9.80 5.87 -1.22
N TYR A 26 9.10 7.00 -1.12
CA TYR A 26 9.72 8.25 -0.69
C TYR A 26 10.19 8.17 0.77
N ASP A 27 9.42 7.54 1.65
CA ASP A 27 9.80 7.36 3.05
C ASP A 27 11.00 6.40 3.21
N ILE A 28 11.05 5.35 2.40
CA ILE A 28 12.25 4.47 2.32
C ILE A 28 13.48 5.28 1.88
N ALA A 29 13.31 6.20 0.93
CA ALA A 29 14.41 7.07 0.48
C ALA A 29 14.88 8.03 1.57
N ILE A 30 13.98 8.53 2.42
CA ILE A 30 14.33 9.35 3.58
C ILE A 30 15.10 8.54 4.61
N PHE A 31 14.66 7.33 4.94
CA PHE A 31 15.39 6.43 5.83
C PHE A 31 16.80 6.14 5.29
N PHE A 32 16.92 5.87 3.99
CA PHE A 32 18.22 5.73 3.33
C PHE A 32 19.07 6.98 3.47
N ALA A 33 18.50 8.17 3.26
CA ALA A 33 19.23 9.44 3.35
C ALA A 33 19.78 9.70 4.77
N ASP A 34 19.02 9.37 5.81
CA ASP A 34 19.46 9.46 7.20
C ASP A 34 20.64 8.51 7.47
N ARG A 35 20.52 7.24 7.07
CA ARG A 35 21.61 6.26 7.20
C ARG A 35 22.85 6.65 6.41
N PHE A 36 22.67 7.17 5.19
CA PHE A 36 23.76 7.67 4.36
C PHE A 36 24.48 8.85 5.02
N LYS A 37 23.72 9.80 5.60
CA LYS A 37 24.28 10.92 6.37
C LYS A 37 25.12 10.43 7.54
N ASN A 38 24.60 9.47 8.32
CA ASN A 38 25.29 8.93 9.49
C ASN A 38 26.60 8.21 9.12
N LEU A 39 26.67 7.57 7.94
CA LEU A 39 27.86 6.85 7.49
C LEU A 39 28.87 7.74 6.76
N SER A 40 28.40 8.72 5.97
CA SER A 40 29.24 9.54 5.07
C SER A 40 29.48 10.96 5.55
N GLY A 41 28.69 11.43 6.54
CA GLY A 41 28.64 12.85 6.94
C GLY A 41 27.95 13.76 5.93
N ILE A 42 27.40 13.23 4.82
CA ILE A 42 26.81 14.01 3.72
C ILE A 42 25.28 13.99 3.84
N SER A 43 24.67 15.19 3.99
CA SER A 43 23.23 15.35 3.93
C SER A 43 22.75 15.45 2.48
N LEU A 44 21.68 14.77 2.12
CA LEU A 44 21.02 14.87 0.82
C LEU A 44 19.91 15.93 0.88
N SER A 45 19.73 16.69 -0.21
CA SER A 45 18.57 17.57 -0.37
C SER A 45 17.30 16.78 -0.63
N GLU A 46 16.14 17.41 -0.47
CA GLU A 46 14.84 16.77 -0.72
C GLU A 46 14.70 16.30 -2.18
N ASP A 47 15.19 17.09 -3.12
CA ASP A 47 15.25 16.70 -4.54
C ASP A 47 16.14 15.47 -4.77
N GLU A 48 17.31 15.41 -4.14
CA GLU A 48 18.21 14.25 -4.23
C GLU A 48 17.57 13.01 -3.60
N ILE A 49 16.89 13.14 -2.47
CA ILE A 49 16.14 12.06 -1.83
C ILE A 49 15.06 11.52 -2.76
N SER A 50 14.33 12.40 -3.43
CA SER A 50 13.28 12.01 -4.37
C SER A 50 13.81 11.25 -5.59
N LEU A 51 15.04 11.51 -6.03
CA LEU A 51 15.68 10.71 -7.08
C LEU A 51 15.97 9.27 -6.61
N PHE A 52 16.37 9.08 -5.34
CA PHE A 52 16.49 7.73 -4.78
C PHE A 52 15.14 7.04 -4.69
N ALA A 53 14.07 7.77 -4.35
CA ALA A 53 12.72 7.20 -4.33
C ALA A 53 12.31 6.62 -5.69
N ILE A 54 12.69 7.25 -6.82
CA ILE A 54 12.44 6.69 -8.17
C ILE A 54 13.08 5.30 -8.33
N HIS A 55 14.29 5.11 -7.82
CA HIS A 55 14.94 3.80 -7.87
C HIS A 55 14.22 2.77 -6.99
N PHE A 56 13.72 3.17 -5.82
CA PHE A 56 12.93 2.29 -4.96
C PHE A 56 11.58 1.95 -5.57
N ILE A 57 10.86 2.92 -6.18
CA ILE A 57 9.63 2.67 -6.93
C ILE A 57 9.85 1.56 -7.95
N ARG A 58 10.87 1.71 -8.81
CA ARG A 58 11.20 0.70 -9.81
C ARG A 58 11.54 -0.66 -9.20
N ALA A 59 12.34 -0.68 -8.13
CA ALA A 59 12.72 -1.92 -7.45
C ALA A 59 11.51 -2.61 -6.81
N MET A 60 10.58 -1.84 -6.23
CA MET A 60 9.37 -2.37 -5.63
C MET A 60 8.37 -2.85 -6.69
N GLU A 61 8.19 -2.13 -7.79
CA GLU A 61 7.37 -2.59 -8.92
C GLU A 61 7.88 -3.91 -9.52
N THR A 62 9.19 -4.14 -9.50
CA THR A 62 9.79 -5.38 -10.02
C THR A 62 9.84 -6.51 -8.99
N ASN A 63 10.02 -6.21 -7.69
CA ASN A 63 10.31 -7.18 -6.64
C ASN A 63 9.19 -7.37 -5.61
N LEU A 64 8.28 -6.41 -5.42
CA LEU A 64 7.03 -6.69 -4.72
C LEU A 64 6.27 -7.67 -5.60
N GLY A 65 6.51 -8.94 -5.32
CA GLY A 65 5.75 -10.02 -5.93
C GLY A 65 4.30 -9.66 -5.80
N ARG A 66 3.66 -9.35 -6.94
CA ARG A 66 2.22 -9.17 -7.03
C ARG A 66 1.64 -10.33 -6.25
N THR A 67 0.84 -10.04 -5.24
CA THR A 67 0.24 -11.07 -4.38
C THR A 67 -0.38 -12.11 -5.30
N GLU A 68 0.08 -13.35 -5.20
CA GLU A 68 -0.41 -14.42 -6.07
C GLU A 68 -1.86 -14.73 -5.67
N GLN A 69 -2.77 -14.43 -6.58
CA GLN A 69 -4.21 -14.64 -6.37
C GLN A 69 -4.56 -16.08 -6.74
N ARG A 70 -5.08 -16.83 -5.78
CA ARG A 70 -5.46 -18.22 -5.98
C ARG A 70 -6.89 -18.32 -6.49
N VAL A 71 -7.10 -19.07 -7.56
CA VAL A 71 -8.42 -19.29 -8.16
C VAL A 71 -8.69 -20.80 -8.33
N GLY A 72 -9.96 -21.16 -8.29
CA GLY A 72 -10.42 -22.49 -8.70
C GLY A 72 -10.80 -22.52 -10.17
N LEU A 73 -10.67 -23.66 -10.83
CA LEU A 73 -11.13 -23.88 -12.20
C LEU A 73 -12.08 -25.09 -12.26
N ILE A 74 -13.30 -24.85 -12.73
CA ILE A 74 -14.25 -25.92 -13.09
C ILE A 74 -14.26 -26.04 -14.61
N ASN A 75 -13.78 -27.18 -15.11
CA ASN A 75 -13.56 -27.38 -16.53
C ASN A 75 -13.82 -28.82 -16.97
N PRO A 76 -14.78 -29.06 -17.89
CA PRO A 76 -15.08 -30.39 -18.42
C PRO A 76 -14.14 -30.82 -19.56
N TYR A 77 -13.32 -29.90 -20.11
CA TYR A 77 -12.57 -30.12 -21.35
C TYR A 77 -11.13 -30.61 -21.13
N GLY A 78 -10.78 -30.97 -19.89
CA GLY A 78 -9.49 -31.58 -19.57
C GLY A 78 -8.29 -30.63 -19.55
N LYS A 79 -7.10 -31.24 -19.66
CA LYS A 79 -5.80 -30.57 -19.41
C LYS A 79 -5.50 -29.43 -20.38
N GLN A 80 -5.84 -29.57 -21.65
CA GLN A 80 -5.51 -28.58 -22.70
C GLN A 80 -6.16 -27.20 -22.41
N ILE A 81 -7.42 -27.20 -21.97
CA ILE A 81 -8.10 -25.95 -21.61
C ILE A 81 -7.51 -25.36 -20.34
N LYS A 82 -7.14 -26.19 -19.36
CA LYS A 82 -6.43 -25.72 -18.17
C LYS A 82 -5.12 -25.01 -18.54
N GLU A 83 -4.31 -25.58 -19.43
CA GLU A 83 -3.04 -24.99 -19.89
C GLU A 83 -3.28 -23.64 -20.61
N LEU A 84 -4.32 -23.57 -21.44
CA LEU A 84 -4.72 -22.33 -22.09
C LEU A 84 -5.11 -21.26 -21.08
N MET A 85 -5.91 -21.62 -20.07
CA MET A 85 -6.32 -20.70 -19.00
C MET A 85 -5.12 -20.22 -18.17
N VAL A 86 -4.20 -21.12 -17.81
CA VAL A 86 -2.95 -20.76 -17.11
C VAL A 86 -2.14 -19.75 -17.92
N LYS A 87 -1.96 -19.99 -19.21
CA LYS A 87 -1.25 -19.06 -20.09
C LYS A 87 -1.93 -17.69 -20.11
N ARG A 88 -3.24 -17.64 -20.31
CA ARG A 88 -4.00 -16.38 -20.38
C ARG A 88 -4.07 -15.63 -19.06
N LEU A 89 -4.05 -16.34 -17.92
CA LEU A 89 -3.88 -15.73 -16.60
C LEU A 89 -2.47 -15.16 -16.43
N GLY A 90 -1.45 -15.84 -16.91
CA GLY A 90 -0.07 -15.35 -16.90
C GLY A 90 0.14 -14.06 -17.72
N ASP A 91 -0.65 -13.89 -18.78
CA ASP A 91 -0.64 -12.68 -19.63
C ASP A 91 -1.37 -11.48 -18.95
N MET A 92 -1.93 -11.65 -17.75
CA MET A 92 -2.55 -10.56 -16.98
C MET A 92 -1.48 -9.81 -16.20
N GLY A 93 -0.92 -8.79 -16.84
CA GLY A 93 0.21 -8.03 -16.31
C GLY A 93 -0.01 -7.34 -14.94
N GLU A 94 -1.26 -7.13 -14.49
CA GLU A 94 -1.58 -6.41 -13.24
C GLU A 94 -1.54 -7.30 -12.00
N CYS A 95 -1.86 -8.60 -12.12
CA CYS A 95 -1.89 -9.56 -11.01
C CYS A 95 -1.28 -10.89 -11.44
N ARG A 96 -0.71 -11.63 -10.49
CA ARG A 96 -0.34 -13.03 -10.69
C ARG A 96 -1.49 -13.91 -10.22
N PHE A 97 -1.91 -14.85 -11.08
CA PHE A 97 -2.95 -15.80 -10.74
C PHE A 97 -2.42 -17.22 -10.78
N GLN A 98 -2.83 -18.03 -9.80
CA GLN A 98 -2.55 -19.45 -9.72
C GLN A 98 -3.87 -20.22 -9.74
N ILE A 99 -4.02 -21.20 -10.64
CA ILE A 99 -5.10 -22.18 -10.56
C ILE A 99 -4.72 -23.19 -9.46
N ALA A 100 -5.22 -22.94 -8.24
CA ALA A 100 -4.91 -23.75 -7.07
C ALA A 100 -5.67 -25.08 -7.07
N TYR A 101 -6.89 -25.08 -7.60
CA TYR A 101 -7.77 -26.25 -7.66
C TYR A 101 -8.37 -26.39 -9.04
N THR A 102 -8.62 -27.63 -9.44
CA THR A 102 -9.30 -27.95 -10.69
C THR A 102 -10.31 -29.06 -10.43
N TRP A 103 -11.55 -28.80 -10.82
CA TRP A 103 -12.65 -29.73 -10.64
C TRP A 103 -13.36 -30.05 -11.95
N SER A 104 -14.06 -31.17 -11.98
CA SER A 104 -15.05 -31.48 -13.00
C SER A 104 -16.37 -30.76 -12.70
N VAL A 105 -17.20 -30.57 -13.72
CA VAL A 105 -18.57 -30.05 -13.58
C VAL A 105 -19.45 -30.98 -12.73
N PHE A 106 -19.11 -32.26 -12.67
CA PHE A 106 -19.88 -33.27 -11.94
C PHE A 106 -19.38 -33.50 -10.51
N ASP A 107 -18.22 -32.93 -10.17
CA ASP A 107 -17.54 -33.21 -8.89
C ASP A 107 -16.78 -31.97 -8.43
N TYR A 108 -17.50 -30.91 -8.08
CA TYR A 108 -16.95 -29.73 -7.43
C TYR A 108 -17.64 -29.52 -6.08
N PRO A 109 -16.93 -29.03 -5.04
CA PRO A 109 -17.49 -28.85 -3.71
C PRO A 109 -18.56 -27.76 -3.68
N HIS A 110 -19.59 -27.93 -2.85
CA HIS A 110 -20.61 -26.90 -2.61
C HIS A 110 -20.03 -25.71 -1.80
N GLU A 111 -19.15 -26.00 -0.82
CA GLU A 111 -18.37 -25.02 -0.08
C GLU A 111 -16.96 -24.98 -0.65
N MET A 112 -16.57 -23.83 -1.17
CA MET A 112 -15.28 -23.64 -1.80
C MET A 112 -14.15 -23.50 -0.78
N PRO A 113 -12.90 -23.89 -1.12
CA PRO A 113 -11.75 -23.60 -0.27
C PRO A 113 -11.64 -22.11 0.03
N LYS A 114 -11.43 -21.76 1.30
CA LYS A 114 -11.40 -20.36 1.77
C LYS A 114 -10.19 -19.55 1.25
N ASP A 115 -9.24 -20.22 0.65
CA ASP A 115 -8.00 -19.66 0.15
C ASP A 115 -8.04 -19.31 -1.34
N ILE A 116 -9.22 -19.42 -1.98
CA ILE A 116 -9.42 -18.98 -3.35
C ILE A 116 -10.24 -17.69 -3.43
N LEU A 117 -9.86 -16.83 -4.36
CA LEU A 117 -10.50 -15.54 -4.60
C LEU A 117 -11.78 -15.68 -5.44
N ALA A 118 -11.75 -16.56 -6.43
CA ALA A 118 -12.83 -16.76 -7.37
C ALA A 118 -12.80 -18.18 -7.96
N VAL A 119 -13.92 -18.63 -8.49
CA VAL A 119 -14.03 -19.81 -9.34
C VAL A 119 -14.20 -19.39 -10.78
N LEU A 120 -13.31 -19.85 -11.64
CA LEU A 120 -13.43 -19.74 -13.09
C LEU A 120 -14.14 -20.99 -13.60
N THR A 121 -15.12 -20.84 -14.46
CA THR A 121 -15.79 -21.97 -15.12
C THR A 121 -15.89 -21.75 -16.61
N THR A 122 -15.70 -22.79 -17.39
CA THR A 122 -15.82 -22.72 -18.86
C THR A 122 -17.23 -23.06 -19.36
N VAL A 123 -18.10 -23.49 -18.46
CA VAL A 123 -19.49 -23.84 -18.74
C VAL A 123 -20.41 -23.32 -17.63
N PRO A 124 -21.71 -23.10 -17.88
CA PRO A 124 -22.67 -22.81 -16.83
C PRO A 124 -22.71 -23.92 -15.79
N LEU A 125 -22.75 -23.56 -14.49
CA LEU A 125 -22.84 -24.51 -13.40
C LEU A 125 -24.32 -24.79 -13.04
N PRO A 126 -24.68 -26.04 -12.78
CA PRO A 126 -26.04 -26.41 -12.30
C PRO A 126 -26.37 -25.73 -10.96
N VAL A 127 -25.40 -25.68 -10.06
CA VAL A 127 -25.47 -25.02 -8.75
C VAL A 127 -24.26 -24.10 -8.62
N GLN A 128 -24.51 -22.82 -8.32
CA GLN A 128 -23.40 -21.90 -8.09
C GLN A 128 -22.96 -21.96 -6.62
N PRO A 129 -21.63 -22.01 -6.34
CA PRO A 129 -21.12 -21.79 -4.99
C PRO A 129 -21.63 -20.44 -4.44
N ALA A 130 -22.07 -20.42 -3.18
CA ALA A 130 -22.65 -19.24 -2.56
C ALA A 130 -21.60 -18.31 -1.92
N ASP A 131 -20.44 -18.85 -1.59
CA ASP A 131 -19.41 -18.24 -0.74
C ASP A 131 -18.25 -17.61 -1.53
N VAL A 132 -18.22 -17.79 -2.86
CA VAL A 132 -17.15 -17.29 -3.71
C VAL A 132 -17.67 -16.80 -5.07
N PRO A 133 -17.16 -15.71 -5.63
CA PRO A 133 -17.53 -15.25 -6.97
C PRO A 133 -17.26 -16.30 -8.05
N VAL A 134 -18.23 -16.51 -8.94
CA VAL A 134 -18.09 -17.42 -10.08
C VAL A 134 -18.03 -16.61 -11.38
N ILE A 135 -16.99 -16.83 -12.16
CA ILE A 135 -16.76 -16.15 -13.44
C ILE A 135 -16.86 -17.17 -14.57
N LEU A 136 -17.89 -17.01 -15.41
CA LEU A 136 -18.07 -17.84 -16.59
C LEU A 136 -17.18 -17.34 -17.73
N CYS A 137 -16.18 -18.15 -18.07
CA CYS A 137 -15.15 -17.90 -19.08
C CYS A 137 -15.49 -18.63 -20.39
N ARG A 138 -16.55 -18.22 -21.08
CA ARG A 138 -17.00 -18.84 -22.35
C ARG A 138 -15.96 -18.76 -23.46
N ASN A 139 -15.19 -17.69 -23.46
CA ASN A 139 -14.14 -17.41 -24.46
C ASN A 139 -12.73 -17.57 -23.85
N PHE A 140 -12.60 -18.44 -22.87
CA PHE A 140 -11.31 -18.79 -22.23
C PHE A 140 -10.51 -17.57 -21.77
N LEU A 141 -11.12 -16.69 -20.97
CA LEU A 141 -10.54 -15.44 -20.49
C LEU A 141 -10.23 -14.41 -21.59
N ASN A 142 -11.25 -14.01 -22.30
CA ASN A 142 -11.16 -12.83 -23.16
C ASN A 142 -11.02 -11.55 -22.33
N TYR A 143 -10.83 -10.40 -22.98
CA TYR A 143 -10.64 -9.11 -22.32
C TYR A 143 -11.73 -8.79 -21.28
N HIS A 144 -13.00 -8.97 -21.62
CA HIS A 144 -14.13 -8.67 -20.73
C HIS A 144 -14.18 -9.62 -19.51
N GLU A 145 -13.86 -10.88 -19.69
CA GLU A 145 -13.79 -11.88 -18.63
C GLU A 145 -12.60 -11.60 -17.68
N LYS A 146 -11.46 -11.12 -18.23
CA LYS A 146 -10.32 -10.64 -17.44
C LYS A 146 -10.67 -9.44 -16.59
N GLU A 147 -11.39 -8.44 -17.13
CA GLU A 147 -11.86 -7.27 -16.37
C GLU A 147 -12.76 -7.65 -15.20
N LYS A 148 -13.66 -8.64 -15.37
CA LYS A 148 -14.47 -9.16 -14.28
C LYS A 148 -13.60 -9.76 -13.16
N LEU A 149 -12.58 -10.53 -13.52
CA LEU A 149 -11.67 -11.11 -12.54
C LEU A 149 -10.88 -10.03 -11.79
N LEU A 150 -10.40 -8.99 -12.48
CA LEU A 150 -9.72 -7.85 -11.86
C LEU A 150 -10.66 -7.06 -10.93
N THR A 151 -11.93 -6.95 -11.27
CA THR A 151 -12.92 -6.32 -10.38
C THR A 151 -13.05 -7.09 -9.07
N VAL A 152 -13.11 -8.43 -9.12
CA VAL A 152 -13.15 -9.27 -7.91
C VAL A 152 -11.88 -9.09 -7.06
N VAL A 153 -10.70 -8.96 -7.68
CA VAL A 153 -9.45 -8.65 -6.95
C VAL A 153 -9.58 -7.32 -6.23
N ARG A 154 -9.97 -6.26 -6.95
CA ARG A 154 -10.12 -4.91 -6.39
C ARG A 154 -11.14 -4.88 -5.24
N ASP A 155 -12.27 -5.53 -5.37
CA ASP A 155 -13.29 -5.60 -4.32
C ASP A 155 -12.79 -6.34 -3.07
N SER A 156 -12.04 -7.42 -3.25
CA SER A 156 -11.40 -8.15 -2.16
C SER A 156 -10.36 -7.28 -1.43
N GLU A 157 -9.52 -6.57 -2.16
CA GLU A 157 -8.53 -5.65 -1.60
C GLU A 157 -9.21 -4.50 -0.84
N VAL A 158 -10.24 -3.89 -1.41
CA VAL A 158 -11.01 -2.82 -0.75
C VAL A 158 -11.67 -3.32 0.54
N ASN A 159 -12.24 -4.52 0.55
CA ASN A 159 -12.85 -5.09 1.75
C ASN A 159 -11.80 -5.42 2.83
N SER A 160 -10.65 -5.93 2.43
CA SER A 160 -9.52 -6.16 3.34
C SER A 160 -9.01 -4.86 3.94
N ILE A 161 -8.84 -3.82 3.12
CA ILE A 161 -8.45 -2.47 3.55
C ILE A 161 -9.51 -1.90 4.51
N ARG A 162 -10.80 -1.97 4.21
CA ARG A 162 -11.88 -1.47 5.08
C ARG A 162 -11.86 -2.15 6.45
N THR A 163 -11.68 -3.44 6.49
CA THR A 163 -11.61 -4.21 7.74
C THR A 163 -10.37 -3.80 8.54
N TYR A 164 -9.23 -3.67 7.89
CA TYR A 164 -7.99 -3.22 8.51
C TYR A 164 -8.09 -1.77 9.00
N PHE A 165 -8.67 -0.87 8.20
CA PHE A 165 -8.88 0.53 8.57
C PHE A 165 -9.64 0.68 9.89
N ARG A 166 -10.71 -0.10 10.10
CA ARG A 166 -11.47 -0.07 11.36
C ARG A 166 -10.63 -0.47 12.58
N THR A 167 -9.58 -1.25 12.40
CA THR A 167 -8.66 -1.61 13.50
C THR A 167 -7.67 -0.50 13.81
N LEU A 168 -7.27 0.29 12.81
CA LEU A 168 -6.29 1.37 12.93
C LEU A 168 -6.88 2.66 13.50
N PHE A 169 -8.12 3.00 13.09
CA PHE A 169 -8.79 4.24 13.49
C PHE A 169 -9.71 3.98 14.68
N LYS A 170 -9.40 4.60 15.81
CA LYS A 170 -10.22 4.52 17.03
C LYS A 170 -10.86 5.87 17.29
N PRO A 171 -12.15 5.92 17.68
CA PRO A 171 -12.79 7.19 18.06
C PRO A 171 -12.03 7.98 19.13
N SER A 172 -11.39 7.27 20.07
CA SER A 172 -10.56 7.87 21.14
C SER A 172 -9.26 8.52 20.65
N LEU A 173 -8.88 8.31 19.39
CA LEU A 173 -7.71 8.90 18.74
C LEU A 173 -8.10 9.84 17.59
N PHE A 174 -9.34 10.33 17.58
CA PHE A 174 -9.84 11.26 16.59
C PHE A 174 -10.26 12.57 17.26
N PHE A 175 -9.59 13.67 16.91
CA PHE A 175 -9.74 14.98 17.51
C PHE A 175 -10.14 16.00 16.45
N THR A 176 -11.15 16.83 16.74
CA THR A 176 -11.62 17.89 15.82
C THR A 176 -11.50 19.25 16.48
N ASP A 177 -11.57 20.29 15.66
CA ASP A 177 -11.58 21.69 16.08
C ASP A 177 -10.39 22.11 16.95
N MET A 178 -9.23 21.47 16.67
CA MET A 178 -8.00 21.72 17.41
C MET A 178 -7.26 22.95 16.89
N GLU A 179 -6.61 23.66 17.80
CA GLU A 179 -5.77 24.83 17.49
C GLU A 179 -4.37 24.60 18.09
N PHE A 180 -3.33 24.86 17.32
CA PHE A 180 -1.94 24.76 17.74
C PHE A 180 -1.12 25.93 17.19
N ASP A 181 -0.13 26.37 17.97
CA ASP A 181 0.75 27.48 17.57
C ASP A 181 1.89 27.02 16.64
N SER A 182 2.15 25.72 16.57
CA SER A 182 3.25 25.18 15.78
C SER A 182 3.04 23.71 15.38
N ARG A 183 3.72 23.29 14.32
CA ARG A 183 3.84 21.88 13.94
C ARG A 183 4.26 21.00 15.14
N ARG A 184 5.27 21.44 15.90
CA ARG A 184 5.78 20.71 17.04
C ARG A 184 4.72 20.48 18.13
N SER A 185 3.91 21.49 18.44
CA SER A 185 2.84 21.36 19.45
C SER A 185 1.73 20.39 18.97
N ALA A 186 1.36 20.44 17.69
CA ALA A 186 0.41 19.50 17.10
C ALA A 186 0.93 18.04 17.15
N VAL A 187 2.15 17.81 16.72
CA VAL A 187 2.79 16.48 16.76
C VAL A 187 2.94 15.99 18.20
N ALA A 188 3.37 16.86 19.12
CA ALA A 188 3.50 16.50 20.54
C ALA A 188 2.16 16.08 21.16
N PHE A 189 1.08 16.77 20.82
CA PHE A 189 -0.28 16.40 21.26
C PHE A 189 -0.65 15.00 20.75
N LEU A 190 -0.51 14.72 19.46
CA LEU A 190 -0.84 13.42 18.87
C LEU A 190 0.00 12.28 19.46
N CYS A 191 1.31 12.48 19.59
CA CYS A 191 2.22 11.51 20.22
C CYS A 191 1.87 11.28 21.70
N GLY A 192 1.46 12.33 22.41
CA GLY A 192 0.98 12.26 23.80
C GLY A 192 -0.26 11.37 23.91
N LYS A 193 -1.25 11.55 23.04
CA LYS A 193 -2.47 10.73 23.01
C LYS A 193 -2.20 9.26 22.67
N LEU A 194 -1.30 8.98 21.73
CA LEU A 194 -0.85 7.63 21.43
C LEU A 194 -0.12 6.99 22.63
N ARG A 195 0.68 7.75 23.35
CA ARG A 195 1.39 7.28 24.56
C ARG A 195 0.44 7.04 25.72
N GLU A 196 -0.51 7.94 26.00
CA GLU A 196 -1.54 7.79 27.03
C GLU A 196 -2.33 6.49 26.85
N GLN A 197 -2.60 6.09 25.61
CA GLN A 197 -3.32 4.85 25.29
C GLN A 197 -2.39 3.63 25.09
N GLY A 198 -1.09 3.78 25.35
CA GLY A 198 -0.13 2.68 25.33
C GLY A 198 0.26 2.15 23.96
N TYR A 199 0.03 2.91 22.86
CA TYR A 199 0.43 2.54 21.51
C TYR A 199 1.93 2.72 21.28
N VAL A 200 2.52 3.73 21.91
CA VAL A 200 3.93 4.09 21.74
C VAL A 200 4.64 4.23 23.09
N GLY A 201 5.97 4.16 23.08
CA GLY A 201 6.82 4.33 24.24
C GLY A 201 7.43 5.73 24.38
N PRO A 202 8.31 5.91 25.37
CA PRO A 202 9.19 7.08 25.46
C PRO A 202 10.05 7.21 24.20
N GLY A 203 10.40 8.44 23.82
CA GLY A 203 11.24 8.70 22.63
C GLY A 203 10.49 8.70 21.30
N PHE A 204 9.19 8.37 21.28
CA PHE A 204 8.42 8.35 20.03
C PHE A 204 8.29 9.73 19.40
N LEU A 205 8.03 10.78 20.20
CA LEU A 205 7.95 12.16 19.74
C LEU A 205 9.27 12.61 19.09
N GLU A 206 10.39 12.29 19.71
CA GLU A 206 11.72 12.62 19.23
C GLU A 206 11.97 11.96 17.86
N SER A 207 11.58 10.70 17.69
CA SER A 207 11.69 9.97 16.42
C SER A 207 10.81 10.59 15.33
N VAL A 208 9.58 11.00 15.65
CA VAL A 208 8.71 11.72 14.69
C VAL A 208 9.31 13.07 14.31
N MET A 209 9.81 13.84 15.27
CA MET A 209 10.43 15.14 15.00
C MET A 209 11.73 15.00 14.20
N GLN A 210 12.51 13.95 14.42
CA GLN A 210 13.67 13.63 13.58
C GLN A 210 13.24 13.38 12.14
N ARG A 211 12.20 12.58 11.93
CA ARG A 211 11.64 12.32 10.60
C ARG A 211 11.19 13.62 9.90
N GLU A 212 10.45 14.46 10.61
CA GLU A 212 9.97 15.75 10.11
C GLU A 212 11.09 16.75 9.78
N SER A 213 12.24 16.65 10.45
CA SER A 213 13.39 17.53 10.22
C SER A 213 14.16 17.22 8.92
N ILE A 214 13.99 16.04 8.35
CA ILE A 214 14.64 15.63 7.11
C ILE A 214 13.87 16.16 5.90
N ALA A 215 12.55 15.93 5.93
CA ALA A 215 11.62 16.45 4.92
C ALA A 215 10.21 16.50 5.52
N PRO A 216 9.47 17.61 5.35
CA PRO A 216 8.11 17.72 5.86
C PRO A 216 7.20 16.63 5.30
N THR A 217 6.33 16.07 6.17
CA THR A 217 5.31 15.09 5.76
C THR A 217 4.01 15.73 5.30
N ALA A 218 4.02 17.01 4.97
CA ALA A 218 2.87 17.72 4.42
C ALA A 218 2.61 17.34 2.96
N PHE A 219 1.33 17.18 2.63
CA PHE A 219 0.83 16.89 1.29
C PHE A 219 -0.24 17.92 0.91
N GLU A 220 -0.30 18.25 -0.38
CA GLU A 220 -1.48 18.93 -0.88
C GLU A 220 -2.63 17.94 -1.09
N PRO A 221 -3.89 18.28 -0.75
CA PRO A 221 -4.44 19.62 -0.50
C PRO A 221 -4.53 20.07 0.96
N GLY A 222 -3.64 19.73 1.86
CA GLY A 222 -3.63 20.32 3.19
C GLY A 222 -3.74 19.32 4.34
N PHE A 223 -3.05 18.20 4.26
CA PHE A 223 -2.85 17.27 5.37
C PHE A 223 -1.36 16.94 5.54
N ALA A 224 -0.99 16.50 6.73
CA ALA A 224 0.33 15.97 7.03
C ALA A 224 0.22 14.59 7.64
N PHE A 225 1.16 13.72 7.32
CA PHE A 225 1.19 12.34 7.80
C PHE A 225 2.45 12.09 8.64
N ALA A 226 2.48 12.71 9.83
CA ALA A 226 3.61 12.61 10.73
C ALA A 226 3.75 11.18 11.29
N HIS A 227 4.95 10.60 11.19
CA HIS A 227 5.26 9.26 11.65
C HIS A 227 6.71 9.17 12.13
N ALA A 228 7.02 8.14 12.91
CA ALA A 228 8.36 7.96 13.47
C ALA A 228 9.36 7.50 12.42
N MET A 229 10.63 7.85 12.61
CA MET A 229 11.73 7.39 11.76
C MET A 229 11.98 5.88 11.88
N GLU A 230 11.74 5.32 13.05
CA GLU A 230 11.93 3.90 13.34
C GLU A 230 10.61 3.26 13.78
N ASN A 231 10.45 1.96 13.48
CA ASN A 231 9.28 1.21 13.94
C ASN A 231 9.39 0.86 15.43
N ASN A 232 9.13 1.85 16.29
CA ASN A 232 9.17 1.74 17.74
C ASN A 232 7.78 1.79 18.40
N ALA A 233 6.73 1.65 17.59
CA ALA A 233 5.36 1.51 18.09
C ALA A 233 5.10 0.09 18.62
N LYS A 234 4.40 -0.02 19.74
CA LYS A 234 3.98 -1.31 20.33
C LYS A 234 2.82 -1.95 19.58
N ARG A 235 1.97 -1.12 18.99
CA ARG A 235 0.81 -1.52 18.16
C ARG A 235 0.55 -0.45 17.12
N THR A 236 0.09 -0.85 15.95
CA THR A 236 -0.27 0.06 14.87
C THR A 236 -1.56 0.81 15.21
N ALA A 237 -1.56 2.12 15.08
CA ALA A 237 -2.73 2.97 15.22
C ALA A 237 -2.55 4.27 14.43
N VAL A 238 -3.65 4.89 14.06
CA VAL A 238 -3.67 6.22 13.44
C VAL A 238 -4.37 7.19 14.38
N CYS A 239 -3.65 8.24 14.77
CA CYS A 239 -4.19 9.35 15.55
C CYS A 239 -4.47 10.52 14.61
N VAL A 240 -5.70 10.98 14.57
CA VAL A 240 -6.16 12.01 13.64
C VAL A 240 -6.47 13.30 14.39
N CYS A 241 -6.04 14.41 13.83
CA CYS A 241 -6.38 15.73 14.31
C CYS A 241 -6.85 16.62 13.14
N VAL A 242 -8.08 17.13 13.24
CA VAL A 242 -8.61 18.12 12.32
C VAL A 242 -8.44 19.48 12.95
N LEU A 243 -7.69 20.34 12.27
CA LEU A 243 -7.40 21.68 12.74
C LEU A 243 -8.52 22.64 12.35
N LYS A 244 -8.83 23.58 13.22
CA LYS A 244 -9.77 24.67 12.98
C LYS A 244 -9.18 25.68 11.98
N ASN A 245 -7.89 25.96 12.11
CA ASN A 245 -7.16 26.88 11.25
C ASN A 245 -5.97 26.18 10.58
N LYS A 246 -5.56 26.67 9.40
CA LYS A 246 -4.37 26.17 8.73
C LYS A 246 -3.14 26.40 9.61
N LEU A 247 -2.29 25.40 9.70
CA LEU A 247 -1.03 25.43 10.42
C LEU A 247 0.12 25.27 9.40
N PRO A 248 1.10 26.19 9.35
CA PRO A 248 2.31 26.01 8.54
C PRO A 248 3.02 24.71 8.97
N TRP A 249 3.27 23.81 8.02
CA TRP A 249 3.88 22.50 8.32
C TRP A 249 5.33 22.36 7.88
N GLY A 250 5.72 23.06 6.84
CA GLY A 250 7.10 23.23 6.37
C GLY A 250 7.34 24.68 6.05
N GLU A 251 8.60 25.12 6.00
CA GLU A 251 8.94 26.38 5.40
C GLU A 251 8.73 26.31 3.89
#